data_5deea96d01c3aa4e73937d202f86765a
#
_entry.id   5deea96d01c3aa4e73937d202f86765a
#
_cell.length_a   1.000
_cell.length_b   1.000
_cell.length_c   1.000
_cell.angle_alpha   90.00
_cell.angle_beta   90.00
_cell.angle_gamma   90.00
#
_symmetry.space_group_name_H-M   'P 1'
#
loop_
_entity.id
_entity.type
_entity.pdbx_description
1 polymer ?
#
loop_
_entity_poly.entity_id
_entity_poly.type
_entity_poly.pdbx_seq_one_letter_code
_entity_poly.pdbx_strand_id
1 'polypeptide(L)'
;MSDSASGPDLSQLRIERREETVRSPRRRGGTLKWIVVLVVLAGLAWLGWSRFGGGGGLGGKTAVELGRVQKVGGAAALTGTAANGYVVARRTAALSTDIQGRIVELRVEEGDRVKAGDVIAKLDTEQLEASHERTQGDLASAQATAEWARIDFERKEKLLPQGDISRAEVDQARVARDEADAHVRALHAAKAEIEVLISKSSVYAPFDGVITAKNAEVGEVVSSIASGVNSRGSVATLVDFDTLEVQVELAQTSLGAAKEGAPVQIFLDAFPDKGYAGRVRQVWPTADRQKATVEVRAEFLQRDERILPEMGVRVVFVGESQASQPPAVMLPERALIGGEPAVFVFDGTHVARRDIKLGERASSGRREVLEGLTGGELVVLDPPASLSDGDEVKEREAK
;
A
#
# COMPACT_ATOMS: atom_id res chain seq x y z
N MET A 1 40.78 -48.34 -18.07
CA MET A 1 39.85 -49.05 -18.94
C MET A 1 38.99 -47.98 -19.53
N SER A 2 39.42 -47.37 -20.64
CA SER A 2 39.10 -47.69 -22.03
C SER A 2 37.58 -47.77 -22.22
N ASP A 3 36.96 -46.81 -22.90
CA ASP A 3 36.85 -46.95 -24.34
C ASP A 3 36.44 -45.65 -25.02
N SER A 4 37.06 -45.37 -26.12
CA SER A 4 36.90 -44.33 -27.10
C SER A 4 35.79 -44.69 -28.11
N ALA A 5 34.99 -43.69 -28.54
CA ALA A 5 34.22 -43.81 -29.76
C ALA A 5 34.35 -42.53 -30.61
N SER A 6 35.01 -42.76 -31.71
CA SER A 6 35.30 -41.88 -32.85
C SER A 6 34.06 -41.40 -33.59
N GLY A 7 34.04 -40.11 -33.98
CA GLY A 7 33.10 -39.53 -34.94
C GLY A 7 33.61 -39.64 -36.38
N PRO A 8 32.76 -39.62 -37.41
CA PRO A 8 33.12 -39.88 -38.81
C PRO A 8 33.74 -38.64 -39.50
N ASP A 9 34.76 -39.02 -40.29
CA ASP A 9 35.56 -38.21 -41.20
C ASP A 9 34.76 -37.71 -42.43
N LEU A 10 34.76 -36.41 -42.71
CA LEU A 10 34.09 -35.76 -43.85
C LEU A 10 35.09 -35.24 -44.90
N SER A 11 36.12 -35.98 -45.20
CA SER A 11 37.15 -35.58 -46.16
C SER A 11 36.91 -36.00 -47.63
N GLN A 12 35.71 -36.42 -48.04
CA GLN A 12 35.42 -36.89 -49.39
C GLN A 12 34.26 -36.16 -50.09
N LEU A 13 34.43 -34.86 -50.38
CA LEU A 13 33.64 -34.20 -51.44
C LEU A 13 34.45 -33.08 -52.07
N ARG A 14 35.32 -33.45 -52.97
CA ARG A 14 36.06 -32.59 -53.87
C ARG A 14 35.40 -32.67 -55.24
N ILE A 15 34.73 -31.60 -55.71
CA ILE A 15 34.17 -31.47 -57.04
C ILE A 15 35.20 -30.79 -57.92
N GLU A 16 35.64 -31.45 -58.95
CA GLU A 16 36.54 -30.95 -60.00
C GLU A 16 35.78 -30.05 -60.96
N ARG A 17 36.39 -28.92 -61.26
CA ARG A 17 35.93 -27.96 -62.26
C ARG A 17 36.58 -28.25 -63.57
N ARG A 18 35.79 -28.58 -64.61
CA ARG A 18 36.23 -28.85 -65.95
C ARG A 18 36.17 -27.57 -66.80
N GLU A 19 37.29 -27.10 -67.32
CA GLU A 19 37.40 -26.06 -68.30
C GLU A 19 37.23 -26.61 -69.70
N GLU A 20 36.34 -26.05 -70.49
CA GLU A 20 36.31 -26.25 -71.93
C GLU A 20 36.48 -24.91 -72.66
N THR A 21 37.57 -24.86 -73.41
CA THR A 21 37.91 -23.83 -74.37
C THR A 21 37.30 -24.12 -75.73
N VAL A 22 36.57 -23.17 -76.31
CA VAL A 22 36.25 -23.24 -77.75
C VAL A 22 36.52 -21.87 -78.42
N ARG A 23 37.21 -21.96 -79.55
CA ARG A 23 37.78 -20.94 -80.46
C ARG A 23 36.75 -20.13 -81.21
N SER A 24 37.13 -18.90 -81.52
CA SER A 24 36.47 -17.95 -82.42
C SER A 24 36.57 -18.33 -83.93
N PRO A 25 35.71 -17.73 -84.76
CA PRO A 25 36.29 -17.04 -85.94
C PRO A 25 35.76 -15.63 -86.18
N ARG A 26 36.66 -14.83 -86.72
CA ARG A 26 36.61 -13.49 -87.20
C ARG A 26 35.69 -13.34 -88.45
N ARG A 27 34.78 -12.29 -88.45
CA ARG A 27 34.35 -11.72 -89.73
C ARG A 27 34.23 -10.18 -89.61
N ARG A 28 34.83 -9.52 -90.65
CA ARG A 28 34.90 -8.10 -90.84
C ARG A 28 33.59 -7.55 -91.42
N GLY A 29 33.25 -6.29 -91.13
CA GLY A 29 32.44 -5.44 -91.96
C GLY A 29 31.28 -4.75 -91.26
N GLY A 30 31.35 -3.44 -91.08
CA GLY A 30 30.18 -2.65 -90.77
C GLY A 30 30.35 -1.48 -89.78
N THR A 31 31.45 -0.79 -89.77
CA THR A 31 31.75 0.35 -88.91
C THR A 31 30.89 1.59 -89.16
N LEU A 32 30.32 1.74 -90.35
CA LEU A 32 29.54 2.93 -90.68
C LEU A 32 28.11 2.91 -90.14
N LYS A 33 27.49 1.73 -89.99
CA LYS A 33 26.12 1.56 -89.39
C LYS A 33 26.09 1.79 -87.95
N TRP A 34 27.17 1.48 -87.20
CA TRP A 34 27.26 1.66 -85.76
C TRP A 34 27.45 3.11 -85.34
N ILE A 35 28.06 3.94 -86.15
CA ILE A 35 28.21 5.40 -85.87
C ILE A 35 26.85 6.10 -85.92
N VAL A 36 25.98 5.75 -86.87
CA VAL A 36 24.65 6.34 -86.99
C VAL A 36 23.76 5.88 -85.82
N VAL A 37 23.88 4.61 -85.35
CA VAL A 37 23.14 4.12 -84.23
C VAL A 37 23.63 4.77 -82.89
N LEU A 38 24.94 5.04 -82.79
CA LEU A 38 25.50 5.74 -81.64
C LEU A 38 25.09 7.19 -81.54
N VAL A 39 25.01 7.91 -82.68
CA VAL A 39 24.54 9.28 -82.71
C VAL A 39 23.05 9.40 -82.39
N VAL A 40 22.23 8.45 -82.87
CA VAL A 40 20.80 8.41 -82.57
C VAL A 40 20.59 8.03 -81.08
N LEU A 41 21.36 7.07 -80.53
CA LEU A 41 21.29 6.70 -79.08
C LEU A 41 21.79 7.85 -78.19
N ALA A 42 22.86 8.58 -78.60
CA ALA A 42 23.32 9.75 -77.85
C ALA A 42 22.32 10.92 -77.94
N GLY A 43 21.64 11.09 -79.06
CA GLY A 43 20.56 12.07 -79.20
C GLY A 43 19.33 11.74 -78.38
N LEU A 44 18.94 10.44 -78.32
CA LEU A 44 17.86 9.97 -77.46
C LEU A 44 18.23 10.02 -75.98
N ALA A 45 19.47 9.73 -75.64
CA ALA A 45 19.98 9.88 -74.30
C ALA A 45 20.02 11.33 -73.82
N TRP A 46 20.42 12.22 -74.70
CA TRP A 46 20.42 13.68 -74.44
C TRP A 46 19.00 14.26 -74.37
N LEU A 47 18.07 13.80 -75.23
CA LEU A 47 16.66 14.19 -75.20
C LEU A 47 15.95 13.60 -73.92
N GLY A 48 16.32 12.38 -73.53
CA GLY A 48 15.87 11.74 -72.23
C GLY A 48 16.37 12.52 -71.03
N TRP A 49 17.66 12.94 -71.07
CA TRP A 49 18.22 13.66 -69.90
C TRP A 49 17.71 15.12 -69.88
N SER A 50 17.46 15.79 -71.00
CA SER A 50 16.88 17.14 -71.07
C SER A 50 15.38 17.15 -70.67
N ARG A 51 14.65 16.07 -70.84
CA ARG A 51 13.25 15.98 -70.49
C ARG A 51 13.02 15.42 -69.10
N PHE A 52 13.94 14.59 -68.53
CA PHE A 52 13.84 13.98 -67.23
C PHE A 52 14.96 14.40 -66.28
N GLY A 53 15.92 15.20 -66.66
CA GLY A 53 17.04 15.66 -65.83
C GLY A 53 16.78 16.91 -65.02
N GLY A 54 15.53 17.35 -64.92
CA GLY A 54 15.12 18.50 -64.11
C GLY A 54 14.35 18.07 -62.90
N GLY A 55 15.04 17.84 -61.74
CA GLY A 55 14.46 17.91 -60.41
C GLY A 55 13.47 16.79 -60.04
N GLY A 56 14.01 15.66 -59.64
CA GLY A 56 13.24 14.64 -58.97
C GLY A 56 14.19 13.68 -58.26
N GLY A 57 14.64 14.06 -57.08
CA GLY A 57 15.35 13.14 -56.21
C GLY A 57 14.51 11.87 -56.03
N LEU A 58 15.13 10.72 -56.25
CA LEU A 58 14.59 9.45 -55.83
C LEU A 58 14.31 9.55 -54.34
N GLY A 59 13.08 9.86 -53.98
CA GLY A 59 12.59 9.95 -52.60
C GLY A 59 12.61 8.58 -51.95
N GLY A 60 13.79 8.17 -51.53
CA GLY A 60 13.90 7.12 -50.55
C GLY A 60 13.40 7.70 -49.21
N LYS A 61 12.30 7.18 -48.70
CA LYS A 61 11.80 7.56 -47.37
C LYS A 61 12.95 7.46 -46.37
N THR A 62 13.32 8.57 -45.78
CA THR A 62 14.41 8.63 -44.78
C THR A 62 13.97 7.84 -43.56
N ALA A 63 14.73 6.80 -43.19
CA ALA A 63 14.44 6.01 -41.98
C ALA A 63 14.89 6.80 -40.75
N VAL A 64 13.97 7.13 -39.88
CA VAL A 64 14.20 7.90 -38.64
C VAL A 64 13.79 7.12 -37.41
N GLU A 65 14.48 7.34 -36.32
CA GLU A 65 14.07 6.84 -35.00
C GLU A 65 13.08 7.81 -34.37
N LEU A 66 11.95 7.29 -33.89
CA LEU A 66 10.91 8.11 -33.29
C LEU A 66 10.94 8.00 -31.77
N GLY A 67 10.82 9.13 -31.11
CA GLY A 67 10.67 9.21 -29.66
C GLY A 67 9.34 9.86 -29.27
N ARG A 68 8.71 9.37 -28.23
CA ARG A 68 7.47 9.99 -27.73
C ARG A 68 7.79 11.06 -26.72
N VAL A 69 7.23 12.24 -26.90
CA VAL A 69 7.27 13.35 -25.96
C VAL A 69 6.44 12.98 -24.73
N GLN A 70 7.06 12.95 -23.56
CA GLN A 70 6.39 12.57 -22.32
C GLN A 70 5.87 13.80 -21.59
N LYS A 71 4.61 13.77 -21.18
CA LYS A 71 4.05 14.74 -20.27
C LYS A 71 4.39 14.28 -18.85
N VAL A 72 5.32 14.96 -18.23
CA VAL A 72 5.76 14.69 -16.85
C VAL A 72 5.11 15.72 -15.95
N GLY A 73 4.14 15.29 -15.21
CA GLY A 73 3.39 16.17 -14.30
C GLY A 73 2.00 15.56 -14.05
N GLY A 74 1.55 15.58 -12.83
CA GLY A 74 0.49 14.72 -12.32
C GLY A 74 1.10 13.43 -11.75
N ALA A 75 0.35 12.53 -11.22
CA ALA A 75 0.73 11.38 -10.40
C ALA A 75 1.86 10.43 -10.90
N ALA A 76 2.43 10.65 -12.12
CA ALA A 76 3.40 9.74 -12.73
C ALA A 76 4.88 10.09 -12.46
N ALA A 77 5.20 11.23 -11.88
CA ALA A 77 6.60 11.62 -11.56
C ALA A 77 6.69 12.23 -10.16
N LEU A 78 6.26 11.48 -9.16
CA LEU A 78 6.51 11.82 -7.77
C LEU A 78 8.00 11.55 -7.48
N THR A 79 8.87 12.51 -7.80
CA THR A 79 10.23 12.55 -7.30
C THR A 79 10.17 13.00 -5.83
N GLY A 80 9.92 12.05 -4.95
CA GLY A 80 9.91 12.27 -3.51
C GLY A 80 10.69 11.17 -2.80
N THR A 81 10.98 11.37 -1.54
CA THR A 81 11.53 10.31 -0.70
C THR A 81 10.47 9.21 -0.55
N ALA A 82 10.81 8.00 -0.97
CA ALA A 82 9.94 6.84 -0.80
C ALA A 82 10.37 6.06 0.46
N ALA A 83 9.38 5.57 1.20
CA ALA A 83 9.58 4.65 2.32
C ALA A 83 8.57 3.51 2.24
N ASN A 84 8.99 2.32 2.65
CA ASN A 84 8.12 1.17 2.76
C ASN A 84 7.56 1.05 4.17
N GLY A 85 6.40 0.43 4.29
CA GLY A 85 5.73 0.24 5.57
C GLY A 85 4.53 -0.69 5.46
N TYR A 86 3.66 -0.61 6.46
CA TYR A 86 2.47 -1.43 6.54
C TYR A 86 1.26 -0.60 6.95
N VAL A 87 0.09 -1.07 6.55
CA VAL A 87 -1.18 -0.56 7.08
C VAL A 87 -1.36 -1.09 8.49
N VAL A 88 -1.61 -0.20 9.43
CA VAL A 88 -1.89 -0.55 10.82
C VAL A 88 -3.17 0.12 11.28
N ALA A 89 -3.84 -0.46 12.24
CA ALA A 89 -4.96 0.21 12.87
C ALA A 89 -4.47 1.02 14.08
N ARG A 90 -5.03 2.20 14.27
CA ARG A 90 -4.73 3.03 15.45
C ARG A 90 -5.22 2.37 16.74
N ARG A 91 -6.39 1.71 16.67
CA ARG A 91 -6.98 0.99 17.79
C ARG A 91 -7.01 -0.49 17.48
N THR A 92 -6.25 -1.24 18.27
CA THR A 92 -6.24 -2.71 18.29
C THR A 92 -6.33 -3.16 19.73
N ALA A 93 -7.18 -4.12 20.00
CA ALA A 93 -7.32 -4.71 21.34
C ALA A 93 -7.21 -6.23 21.25
N ALA A 94 -6.29 -6.79 22.04
CA ALA A 94 -6.32 -8.19 22.36
C ALA A 94 -7.37 -8.41 23.47
N LEU A 95 -8.48 -9.03 23.13
CA LEU A 95 -9.58 -9.30 24.04
C LEU A 95 -9.19 -10.48 24.93
N SER A 96 -9.00 -10.21 26.19
CA SER A 96 -8.63 -11.21 27.20
C SER A 96 -9.66 -11.22 28.34
N THR A 97 -9.62 -12.26 29.15
CA THR A 97 -10.44 -12.38 30.32
C THR A 97 -9.74 -11.76 31.53
N ASP A 98 -10.49 -11.13 32.42
CA ASP A 98 -9.97 -10.61 33.69
C ASP A 98 -9.77 -11.70 34.73
N ILE A 99 -10.43 -12.85 34.57
CA ILE A 99 -10.37 -14.01 35.46
C ILE A 99 -9.99 -15.27 34.69
N GLN A 100 -9.46 -16.25 35.39
CA GLN A 100 -9.22 -17.57 34.79
C GLN A 100 -10.52 -18.37 34.75
N GLY A 101 -10.80 -19.01 33.60
CA GLY A 101 -11.97 -19.87 33.44
C GLY A 101 -11.96 -20.62 32.11
N ARG A 102 -12.88 -21.59 32.00
CA ARG A 102 -13.13 -22.31 30.74
C ARG A 102 -14.13 -21.56 29.91
N ILE A 103 -13.84 -21.43 28.61
CA ILE A 103 -14.78 -20.83 27.65
C ILE A 103 -15.94 -21.81 27.42
N VAL A 104 -17.16 -21.38 27.71
CA VAL A 104 -18.39 -22.14 27.45
C VAL A 104 -19.11 -21.66 26.20
N GLU A 105 -18.94 -20.40 25.84
CA GLU A 105 -19.56 -19.79 24.68
C GLU A 105 -18.59 -18.81 24.00
N LEU A 106 -18.45 -18.94 22.68
CA LEU A 106 -17.72 -17.99 21.83
C LEU A 106 -18.67 -17.57 20.71
N ARG A 107 -18.96 -16.28 20.61
CA ARG A 107 -20.01 -15.72 19.74
C ARG A 107 -19.49 -15.09 18.47
N VAL A 108 -18.19 -15.17 18.21
CA VAL A 108 -17.57 -14.49 17.09
C VAL A 108 -16.65 -15.43 16.31
N GLU A 109 -16.55 -15.17 15.02
CA GLU A 109 -15.60 -15.78 14.10
C GLU A 109 -14.68 -14.70 13.50
N GLU A 110 -13.59 -15.14 12.86
CA GLU A 110 -12.69 -14.23 12.16
C GLU A 110 -13.41 -13.56 11.00
N GLY A 111 -13.31 -12.23 10.91
CA GLY A 111 -14.01 -11.40 9.93
C GLY A 111 -15.32 -10.79 10.42
N ASP A 112 -15.83 -11.19 11.59
CA ASP A 112 -17.07 -10.66 12.13
C ASP A 112 -16.93 -9.20 12.56
N ARG A 113 -17.97 -8.41 12.27
CA ARG A 113 -18.10 -7.02 12.75
C ARG A 113 -18.86 -7.00 14.06
N VAL A 114 -18.27 -6.41 15.08
CA VAL A 114 -18.82 -6.27 16.42
C VAL A 114 -18.92 -4.81 16.82
N LYS A 115 -19.87 -4.52 17.71
CA LYS A 115 -20.07 -3.18 18.31
C LYS A 115 -19.52 -3.15 19.73
N ALA A 116 -19.20 -1.95 20.19
CA ALA A 116 -18.84 -1.73 21.59
C ALA A 116 -19.92 -2.27 22.53
N GLY A 117 -19.52 -3.10 23.49
CA GLY A 117 -20.42 -3.76 24.44
C GLY A 117 -20.95 -5.12 24.00
N ASP A 118 -20.70 -5.56 22.75
CA ASP A 118 -21.07 -6.92 22.33
C ASP A 118 -20.29 -7.98 23.11
N VAL A 119 -20.98 -9.06 23.47
CA VAL A 119 -20.36 -10.20 24.17
C VAL A 119 -19.61 -11.06 23.16
N ILE A 120 -18.31 -11.17 23.34
CA ILE A 120 -17.39 -11.94 22.49
C ILE A 120 -17.32 -13.40 22.99
N ALA A 121 -17.10 -13.57 24.28
CA ALA A 121 -17.00 -14.89 24.91
C ALA A 121 -17.58 -14.89 26.32
N LYS A 122 -18.00 -16.06 26.77
CA LYS A 122 -18.40 -16.28 28.17
C LYS A 122 -17.60 -17.43 28.76
N LEU A 123 -17.16 -17.21 29.97
CA LEU A 123 -16.56 -18.25 30.81
C LEU A 123 -17.63 -19.02 31.60
N ASP A 124 -17.24 -20.16 32.06
CA ASP A 124 -18.03 -20.97 33.00
C ASP A 124 -18.22 -20.20 34.31
N THR A 125 -19.48 -19.96 34.69
CA THR A 125 -19.89 -19.23 35.87
C THR A 125 -20.63 -20.11 36.92
N GLU A 126 -20.81 -21.40 36.66
CA GLU A 126 -21.63 -22.29 37.49
C GLU A 126 -21.23 -22.24 38.98
N GLN A 127 -19.94 -22.29 39.25
CA GLN A 127 -19.42 -22.22 40.63
C GLN A 127 -19.65 -20.84 41.27
N LEU A 128 -19.49 -19.76 40.50
CA LEU A 128 -19.72 -18.38 40.95
C LEU A 128 -21.20 -18.13 41.22
N GLU A 129 -22.09 -18.62 40.35
CA GLU A 129 -23.54 -18.52 40.51
C GLU A 129 -24.03 -19.30 41.75
N ALA A 130 -23.55 -20.52 41.95
CA ALA A 130 -23.84 -21.29 43.17
C ALA A 130 -23.35 -20.58 44.46
N SER A 131 -22.16 -19.93 44.39
CA SER A 131 -21.64 -19.14 45.52
C SER A 131 -22.47 -17.88 45.77
N HIS A 132 -22.93 -17.21 44.68
CA HIS A 132 -23.81 -16.05 44.75
C HIS A 132 -25.14 -16.40 45.40
N GLU A 133 -25.78 -17.52 45.01
CA GLU A 133 -27.04 -17.98 45.58
C GLU A 133 -26.91 -18.32 47.08
N ARG A 134 -25.82 -19.01 47.43
CA ARG A 134 -25.54 -19.30 48.88
C ARG A 134 -25.39 -17.98 49.66
N THR A 135 -24.56 -17.03 49.18
CA THR A 135 -24.35 -15.76 49.88
C THR A 135 -25.64 -14.94 49.97
N GLN A 136 -26.51 -15.03 48.96
CA GLN A 136 -27.82 -14.40 48.98
C GLN A 136 -28.73 -15.02 50.06
N GLY A 137 -28.71 -16.34 50.25
CA GLY A 137 -29.40 -17.02 51.34
C GLY A 137 -28.89 -16.59 52.70
N ASP A 138 -27.56 -16.56 52.89
CA ASP A 138 -26.93 -16.09 54.11
C ASP A 138 -27.30 -14.63 54.45
N LEU A 139 -27.32 -13.75 53.41
CA LEU A 139 -27.75 -12.36 53.54
C LEU A 139 -29.22 -12.25 53.99
N ALA A 140 -30.11 -13.03 53.38
CA ALA A 140 -31.52 -13.04 53.79
C ALA A 140 -31.71 -13.46 55.26
N SER A 141 -30.96 -14.48 55.73
CA SER A 141 -30.94 -14.91 57.12
C SER A 141 -30.41 -13.80 58.07
N ALA A 142 -29.31 -13.17 57.68
CA ALA A 142 -28.74 -12.05 58.46
C ALA A 142 -29.69 -10.86 58.54
N GLN A 143 -30.36 -10.52 57.45
CA GLN A 143 -31.37 -9.45 57.40
C GLN A 143 -32.55 -9.75 58.37
N ALA A 144 -33.04 -10.97 58.42
CA ALA A 144 -34.08 -11.36 59.35
C ALA A 144 -33.60 -11.23 60.82
N THR A 145 -32.35 -11.61 61.09
CA THR A 145 -31.71 -11.46 62.41
C THR A 145 -31.56 -9.98 62.82
N ALA A 146 -31.11 -9.11 61.86
CA ALA A 146 -30.95 -7.70 62.11
C ALA A 146 -32.30 -7.02 62.37
N GLU A 147 -33.34 -7.41 61.60
CA GLU A 147 -34.69 -6.88 61.80
C GLU A 147 -35.24 -7.28 63.19
N TRP A 148 -35.03 -8.53 63.60
CA TRP A 148 -35.42 -8.96 64.97
C TRP A 148 -34.66 -8.17 66.06
N ALA A 149 -33.35 -8.02 65.95
CA ALA A 149 -32.50 -7.24 66.84
C ALA A 149 -32.93 -5.77 66.94
N ARG A 150 -33.29 -5.18 65.80
CA ARG A 150 -33.83 -3.80 65.73
C ARG A 150 -35.16 -3.68 66.50
N ILE A 151 -36.09 -4.61 66.24
CA ILE A 151 -37.38 -4.63 66.94
C ILE A 151 -37.19 -4.81 68.40
N ASP A 152 -36.30 -5.69 68.86
CA ASP A 152 -36.00 -5.93 70.24
C ASP A 152 -35.39 -4.69 70.92
N PHE A 153 -34.41 -4.07 70.28
CA PHE A 153 -33.84 -2.79 70.75
C PHE A 153 -34.90 -1.68 70.90
N GLU A 154 -35.72 -1.44 69.87
CA GLU A 154 -36.79 -0.44 69.88
C GLU A 154 -37.82 -0.69 71.01
N ARG A 155 -38.16 -1.98 71.23
CA ARG A 155 -39.04 -2.41 72.35
C ARG A 155 -38.42 -2.06 73.69
N LYS A 156 -37.17 -2.44 73.91
CA LYS A 156 -36.44 -2.22 75.20
C LYS A 156 -36.22 -0.71 75.45
N GLU A 157 -35.91 0.09 74.35
CA GLU A 157 -35.76 1.52 74.47
C GLU A 157 -37.06 2.18 74.98
N LYS A 158 -38.23 1.73 74.51
CA LYS A 158 -39.55 2.19 74.96
C LYS A 158 -39.90 1.84 76.38
N LEU A 159 -39.39 0.70 76.92
CA LEU A 159 -39.63 0.24 78.29
C LEU A 159 -38.72 0.90 79.34
N LEU A 160 -37.56 1.41 78.96
CA LEU A 160 -36.59 2.08 79.82
C LEU A 160 -37.18 3.28 80.61
N PRO A 161 -37.95 4.20 80.05
CA PRO A 161 -38.57 5.29 80.78
C PRO A 161 -39.60 4.85 81.80
N GLN A 162 -40.18 3.63 81.66
CA GLN A 162 -41.17 3.07 82.54
C GLN A 162 -40.53 2.44 83.76
N GLY A 163 -39.19 2.25 83.74
CA GLY A 163 -38.43 1.60 84.89
C GLY A 163 -38.45 0.09 84.83
N ASP A 164 -39.06 -0.56 83.84
CA ASP A 164 -39.26 -2.00 83.78
C ASP A 164 -37.98 -2.77 83.35
N ILE A 165 -36.98 -2.07 82.84
CA ILE A 165 -35.69 -2.68 82.43
C ILE A 165 -34.50 -1.78 82.80
N SER A 166 -33.31 -2.38 82.89
CA SER A 166 -32.07 -1.65 83.17
C SER A 166 -31.42 -1.00 81.91
N ARG A 167 -30.63 0.02 82.13
CA ARG A 167 -29.81 0.62 81.01
C ARG A 167 -28.88 -0.39 80.39
N ALA A 168 -28.33 -1.31 81.20
CA ALA A 168 -27.43 -2.37 80.69
C ALA A 168 -28.12 -3.26 79.68
N GLU A 169 -29.41 -3.57 79.85
CA GLU A 169 -30.19 -4.39 78.88
C GLU A 169 -30.48 -3.65 77.57
N VAL A 170 -30.70 -2.33 77.63
CA VAL A 170 -30.83 -1.51 76.40
C VAL A 170 -29.51 -1.39 75.69
N ASP A 171 -28.41 -1.16 76.38
CA ASP A 171 -27.07 -1.09 75.79
C ASP A 171 -26.67 -2.41 75.18
N GLN A 172 -27.00 -3.55 75.79
CA GLN A 172 -26.79 -4.88 75.20
C GLN A 172 -27.62 -5.14 73.96
N ALA A 173 -28.89 -4.69 73.92
CA ALA A 173 -29.71 -4.77 72.69
C ALA A 173 -29.24 -3.88 71.61
N ARG A 174 -28.69 -2.69 71.96
CA ARG A 174 -28.05 -1.81 70.98
C ARG A 174 -26.84 -2.46 70.32
N VAL A 175 -25.96 -3.05 71.15
CA VAL A 175 -24.77 -3.77 70.59
C VAL A 175 -25.21 -4.91 69.72
N ALA A 176 -26.20 -5.72 70.09
CA ALA A 176 -26.71 -6.83 69.30
C ALA A 176 -27.28 -6.35 67.94
N ARG A 177 -28.02 -5.23 67.93
CA ARG A 177 -28.50 -4.61 66.71
C ARG A 177 -27.33 -4.13 65.80
N ASP A 178 -26.34 -3.41 66.39
CA ASP A 178 -25.21 -2.90 65.66
C ASP A 178 -24.33 -3.99 65.08
N GLU A 179 -24.14 -5.11 65.79
CA GLU A 179 -23.47 -6.32 65.32
C GLU A 179 -24.23 -6.97 64.16
N ALA A 180 -25.56 -7.14 64.30
CA ALA A 180 -26.38 -7.71 63.24
C ALA A 180 -26.38 -6.85 61.99
N ASP A 181 -26.47 -5.51 62.10
CA ASP A 181 -26.37 -4.58 60.99
C ASP A 181 -24.98 -4.63 60.34
N ALA A 182 -23.90 -4.75 61.11
CA ALA A 182 -22.55 -4.94 60.60
C ALA A 182 -22.39 -6.22 59.81
N HIS A 183 -23.00 -7.31 60.28
CA HIS A 183 -23.00 -8.61 59.58
C HIS A 183 -23.74 -8.55 58.24
N VAL A 184 -24.90 -7.88 58.17
CA VAL A 184 -25.62 -7.60 56.91
C VAL A 184 -24.75 -6.84 55.94
N ARG A 185 -24.05 -5.78 56.38
CA ARG A 185 -23.14 -5.03 55.52
C ARG A 185 -21.99 -5.88 54.98
N ALA A 186 -21.41 -6.75 55.79
CA ALA A 186 -20.34 -7.66 55.40
C ALA A 186 -20.82 -8.65 54.30
N LEU A 187 -22.02 -9.22 54.45
CA LEU A 187 -22.58 -10.14 53.45
C LEU A 187 -23.00 -9.40 52.17
N HIS A 188 -23.46 -8.14 52.25
CA HIS A 188 -23.69 -7.31 51.08
C HIS A 188 -22.39 -7.09 50.28
N ALA A 189 -21.30 -6.80 50.97
CA ALA A 189 -19.99 -6.64 50.32
C ALA A 189 -19.50 -7.94 49.69
N ALA A 190 -19.64 -9.09 50.36
CA ALA A 190 -19.29 -10.38 49.83
C ALA A 190 -20.12 -10.76 48.59
N LYS A 191 -21.44 -10.48 48.59
CA LYS A 191 -22.30 -10.65 47.42
C LYS A 191 -21.85 -9.79 46.24
N ALA A 192 -21.56 -8.51 46.49
CA ALA A 192 -21.10 -7.58 45.46
C ALA A 192 -19.76 -8.03 44.83
N GLU A 193 -18.85 -8.61 45.64
CA GLU A 193 -17.59 -9.18 45.14
C GLU A 193 -17.86 -10.31 44.12
N ILE A 194 -18.78 -11.24 44.44
CA ILE A 194 -19.13 -12.33 43.53
C ILE A 194 -19.81 -11.82 42.29
N GLU A 195 -20.69 -10.81 42.37
CA GLU A 195 -21.32 -10.17 41.21
C GLU A 195 -20.29 -9.54 40.25
N VAL A 196 -19.24 -8.92 40.80
CA VAL A 196 -18.11 -8.40 39.99
C VAL A 196 -17.38 -9.54 39.29
N LEU A 197 -17.12 -10.68 39.97
CA LEU A 197 -16.47 -11.81 39.32
C LEU A 197 -17.32 -12.42 38.20
N ILE A 198 -18.64 -12.52 38.41
CA ILE A 198 -19.59 -12.96 37.37
C ILE A 198 -19.58 -11.99 36.18
N SER A 199 -19.57 -10.68 36.42
CA SER A 199 -19.49 -9.70 35.31
C SER A 199 -18.19 -9.81 34.54
N LYS A 200 -17.07 -10.10 35.20
CA LYS A 200 -15.74 -10.30 34.60
C LYS A 200 -15.58 -11.65 33.89
N SER A 201 -16.54 -12.56 34.03
CA SER A 201 -16.54 -13.83 33.30
C SER A 201 -17.01 -13.69 31.85
N SER A 202 -17.49 -12.51 31.44
CA SER A 202 -17.85 -12.19 30.06
C SER A 202 -16.83 -11.23 29.46
N VAL A 203 -16.36 -11.54 28.24
CA VAL A 203 -15.47 -10.70 27.47
C VAL A 203 -16.30 -9.84 26.54
N TYR A 204 -16.11 -8.54 26.60
CA TYR A 204 -16.86 -7.56 25.79
C TYR A 204 -15.94 -6.85 24.80
N ALA A 205 -16.50 -6.44 23.65
CA ALA A 205 -15.82 -5.55 22.72
C ALA A 205 -15.71 -4.13 23.31
N PRO A 206 -14.49 -3.55 23.43
CA PRO A 206 -14.30 -2.21 23.98
C PRO A 206 -14.66 -1.08 23.01
N PHE A 207 -14.72 -1.37 21.70
CA PHE A 207 -15.08 -0.43 20.63
C PHE A 207 -15.62 -1.21 19.41
N ASP A 208 -16.19 -0.47 18.47
CA ASP A 208 -16.67 -1.02 17.19
C ASP A 208 -15.49 -1.45 16.31
N GLY A 209 -15.54 -2.65 15.73
CA GLY A 209 -14.42 -3.14 14.93
C GLY A 209 -14.70 -4.49 14.30
N VAL A 210 -13.64 -5.08 13.77
CA VAL A 210 -13.65 -6.41 13.14
C VAL A 210 -12.72 -7.35 13.91
N ILE A 211 -13.15 -8.57 14.11
CA ILE A 211 -12.31 -9.65 14.69
C ILE A 211 -11.33 -10.11 13.61
N THR A 212 -10.04 -9.90 13.84
CA THR A 212 -8.99 -10.28 12.89
C THR A 212 -8.33 -11.61 13.20
N ALA A 213 -8.40 -12.06 14.44
CA ALA A 213 -7.88 -13.36 14.84
C ALA A 213 -8.69 -13.92 16.02
N LYS A 214 -8.96 -15.22 15.97
CA LYS A 214 -9.54 -16.01 17.05
C LYS A 214 -8.43 -16.84 17.67
N ASN A 215 -8.08 -16.55 18.93
CA ASN A 215 -6.92 -17.13 19.60
C ASN A 215 -7.29 -18.25 20.59
N ALA A 216 -8.59 -18.45 20.84
CA ALA A 216 -9.10 -19.47 21.77
C ALA A 216 -10.37 -20.13 21.24
N GLU A 217 -10.61 -21.35 21.70
CA GLU A 217 -11.77 -22.18 21.32
C GLU A 217 -12.66 -22.49 22.52
N VAL A 218 -13.91 -22.87 22.23
CA VAL A 218 -14.85 -23.34 23.25
C VAL A 218 -14.29 -24.59 23.94
N GLY A 219 -14.32 -24.60 25.25
CA GLY A 219 -13.77 -25.68 26.08
C GLY A 219 -12.32 -25.43 26.56
N GLU A 220 -11.65 -24.44 26.01
CA GLU A 220 -10.29 -24.05 26.40
C GLU A 220 -10.31 -23.25 27.73
N VAL A 221 -9.24 -23.38 28.50
CA VAL A 221 -9.06 -22.62 29.74
C VAL A 221 -8.16 -21.43 29.45
N VAL A 222 -8.69 -20.23 29.65
CA VAL A 222 -7.98 -18.96 29.44
C VAL A 222 -7.65 -18.30 30.79
N SER A 223 -6.61 -17.48 30.79
CA SER A 223 -6.09 -16.83 31.99
C SER A 223 -5.58 -15.43 31.68
N SER A 224 -5.78 -14.50 32.62
CA SER A 224 -5.34 -13.11 32.51
C SER A 224 -3.81 -12.88 32.55
N ILE A 225 -3.02 -13.90 32.87
CA ILE A 225 -1.57 -13.78 33.14
C ILE A 225 -0.76 -13.57 31.83
N ALA A 226 -1.35 -13.86 30.68
CA ALA A 226 -0.69 -13.72 29.39
C ALA A 226 -1.18 -12.46 28.66
N SER A 227 -0.59 -11.30 28.94
CA SER A 227 -0.95 -10.02 28.31
C SER A 227 -0.06 -9.73 27.11
N GLY A 228 -0.68 -9.56 25.90
CA GLY A 228 -0.01 -9.16 24.65
C GLY A 228 -0.82 -9.58 23.43
N VAL A 229 -0.69 -8.84 22.32
CA VAL A 229 -1.47 -9.05 21.09
C VAL A 229 -1.31 -10.45 20.49
N ASN A 230 -0.24 -11.17 20.85
CA ASN A 230 0.04 -12.54 20.41
C ASN A 230 0.16 -13.53 21.61
N SER A 231 -0.39 -13.20 22.76
CA SER A 231 -0.28 -14.07 23.92
C SER A 231 -1.38 -15.12 23.96
N ARG A 232 -1.03 -16.34 24.42
CA ARG A 232 -1.97 -17.46 24.58
C ARG A 232 -3.11 -17.20 25.59
N GLY A 233 -3.25 -15.97 26.11
CA GLY A 233 -4.31 -15.55 27.03
C GLY A 233 -5.38 -14.66 26.40
N SER A 234 -5.21 -14.21 25.15
CA SER A 234 -6.26 -13.46 24.47
C SER A 234 -7.26 -14.42 23.81
N VAL A 235 -8.54 -14.11 23.90
CA VAL A 235 -9.62 -14.86 23.25
C VAL A 235 -9.70 -14.53 21.77
N ALA A 236 -9.62 -13.23 21.43
CA ALA A 236 -9.69 -12.73 20.06
C ALA A 236 -8.93 -11.41 19.94
N THR A 237 -8.62 -11.03 18.72
CA THR A 237 -8.04 -9.71 18.39
C THR A 237 -9.07 -8.87 17.67
N LEU A 238 -9.40 -7.72 18.24
CA LEU A 238 -10.32 -6.73 17.68
C LEU A 238 -9.54 -5.56 17.09
N VAL A 239 -9.85 -5.20 15.85
CA VAL A 239 -9.20 -4.12 15.12
C VAL A 239 -10.25 -3.13 14.61
N ASP A 240 -10.00 -1.85 14.83
CA ASP A 240 -10.84 -0.78 14.32
C ASP A 240 -10.42 -0.40 12.89
N PHE A 241 -11.19 -0.86 11.91
CA PHE A 241 -10.95 -0.59 10.49
C PHE A 241 -11.26 0.86 10.09
N ASP A 242 -11.94 1.60 10.93
CA ASP A 242 -12.23 3.01 10.69
C ASP A 242 -11.02 3.92 10.98
N THR A 243 -10.03 3.39 11.68
CA THR A 243 -8.85 4.13 12.10
C THR A 243 -7.55 3.61 11.48
N LEU A 244 -7.63 3.03 10.27
CA LEU A 244 -6.45 2.54 9.55
C LEU A 244 -5.53 3.71 9.19
N GLU A 245 -4.25 3.51 9.42
CA GLU A 245 -3.18 4.43 9.08
C GLU A 245 -1.99 3.65 8.53
N VAL A 246 -1.04 4.33 7.95
CA VAL A 246 0.19 3.71 7.44
C VAL A 246 1.33 3.99 8.39
N GLN A 247 2.03 2.95 8.77
CA GLN A 247 3.29 3.02 9.52
C GLN A 247 4.44 2.81 8.56
N VAL A 248 5.33 3.80 8.43
CA VAL A 248 6.53 3.73 7.60
C VAL A 248 7.78 3.98 8.41
N GLU A 249 8.86 3.29 8.05
CA GLU A 249 10.19 3.53 8.59
C GLU A 249 10.97 4.43 7.63
N LEU A 250 11.21 5.67 8.02
CA LEU A 250 11.91 6.66 7.22
C LEU A 250 13.36 6.83 7.73
N ALA A 251 14.32 6.81 6.81
CA ALA A 251 15.72 7.08 7.17
C ALA A 251 15.86 8.46 7.79
N GLN A 252 16.70 8.59 8.84
CA GLN A 252 16.92 9.87 9.55
C GLN A 252 17.38 10.99 8.62
N THR A 253 18.16 10.66 7.59
CA THR A 253 18.64 11.62 6.58
C THR A 253 17.52 12.24 5.74
N SER A 254 16.37 11.58 5.67
CA SER A 254 15.21 11.99 4.87
C SER A 254 14.08 12.59 5.72
N LEU A 255 14.29 12.73 7.02
CA LEU A 255 13.26 13.19 7.97
C LEU A 255 12.71 14.59 7.63
N GLY A 256 13.48 15.42 6.94
CA GLY A 256 13.05 16.75 6.50
C GLY A 256 11.85 16.74 5.56
N ALA A 257 11.58 15.61 4.87
CA ALA A 257 10.41 15.43 3.99
C ALA A 257 9.14 15.02 4.75
N ALA A 258 9.24 14.55 5.99
CA ALA A 258 8.13 14.01 6.77
C ALA A 258 7.68 14.97 7.88
N LYS A 259 7.32 16.21 7.52
CA LYS A 259 6.71 17.15 8.47
C LYS A 259 5.25 16.76 8.74
N GLU A 260 4.76 17.01 9.96
CA GLU A 260 3.34 16.83 10.28
C GLU A 260 2.47 17.66 9.34
N GLY A 261 1.42 17.03 8.81
CA GLY A 261 0.53 17.63 7.82
C GLY A 261 1.05 17.55 6.36
N ALA A 262 2.29 17.15 6.12
CA ALA A 262 2.84 17.04 4.77
C ALA A 262 2.03 16.03 3.92
N PRO A 263 1.73 16.36 2.65
CA PRO A 263 1.02 15.45 1.75
C PRO A 263 1.89 14.25 1.38
N VAL A 264 1.27 13.09 1.32
CA VAL A 264 1.90 11.84 0.89
C VAL A 264 1.03 11.12 -0.12
N GLN A 265 1.67 10.31 -0.98
CA GLN A 265 0.99 9.35 -1.83
C GLN A 265 1.31 7.94 -1.32
N ILE A 266 0.26 7.17 -1.08
CA ILE A 266 0.34 5.83 -0.52
C ILE A 266 -0.03 4.85 -1.62
N PHE A 267 0.84 3.90 -1.90
CA PHE A 267 0.62 2.82 -2.86
C PHE A 267 0.60 1.51 -2.10
N LEU A 268 -0.51 0.79 -2.19
CA LEU A 268 -0.62 -0.56 -1.63
C LEU A 268 0.10 -1.54 -2.56
N ASP A 269 0.89 -2.47 -2.01
CA ASP A 269 1.59 -3.47 -2.82
C ASP A 269 0.60 -4.37 -3.59
N ALA A 270 -0.60 -4.58 -3.04
CA ALA A 270 -1.68 -5.30 -3.71
C ALA A 270 -2.31 -4.53 -4.87
N PHE A 271 -2.20 -3.19 -4.92
CA PHE A 271 -2.78 -2.32 -5.94
C PHE A 271 -1.80 -1.23 -6.36
N PRO A 272 -0.67 -1.57 -7.02
CA PRO A 272 0.43 -0.65 -7.27
C PRO A 272 0.07 0.51 -8.23
N ASP A 273 -0.93 0.32 -9.06
CA ASP A 273 -1.39 1.34 -10.04
C ASP A 273 -2.31 2.40 -9.42
N LYS A 274 -2.81 2.16 -8.20
CA LYS A 274 -3.70 3.09 -7.49
C LYS A 274 -2.98 3.81 -6.37
N GLY A 275 -2.73 5.10 -6.55
CA GLY A 275 -2.23 5.98 -5.49
C GLY A 275 -3.37 6.50 -4.60
N TYR A 276 -3.24 6.35 -3.31
CA TYR A 276 -4.14 6.92 -2.31
C TYR A 276 -3.52 8.20 -1.75
N ALA A 277 -4.28 9.29 -1.77
CA ALA A 277 -3.85 10.52 -1.14
C ALA A 277 -3.88 10.37 0.39
N GLY A 278 -2.81 10.81 1.03
CA GLY A 278 -2.66 10.80 2.47
C GLY A 278 -1.95 12.04 2.97
N ARG A 279 -1.82 12.14 4.27
CA ARG A 279 -0.98 13.15 4.93
C ARG A 279 -0.24 12.55 6.11
N VAL A 280 0.92 13.10 6.42
CA VAL A 280 1.66 12.75 7.64
C VAL A 280 0.84 13.21 8.84
N ARG A 281 0.46 12.28 9.70
CA ARG A 281 -0.27 12.56 10.93
C ARG A 281 0.69 12.88 12.08
N GLN A 282 1.74 12.06 12.18
CA GLN A 282 2.68 12.15 13.29
C GLN A 282 4.03 11.58 12.90
N VAL A 283 5.09 12.21 13.38
CA VAL A 283 6.45 11.68 13.36
C VAL A 283 6.78 11.21 14.77
N TRP A 284 7.25 9.99 14.90
CA TRP A 284 7.55 9.41 16.21
C TRP A 284 8.74 10.14 16.86
N PRO A 285 8.66 10.47 18.17
CA PRO A 285 9.71 11.27 18.83
C PRO A 285 10.99 10.46 19.10
N THR A 286 10.99 9.15 18.80
CA THR A 286 12.10 8.25 19.07
C THR A 286 12.59 7.63 17.76
N ALA A 287 13.91 7.64 17.55
CA ALA A 287 14.53 6.96 16.43
C ALA A 287 15.00 5.55 16.82
N ASP A 288 14.86 4.60 15.90
CA ASP A 288 15.50 3.29 16.02
C ASP A 288 16.98 3.44 15.72
N ARG A 289 17.81 3.20 16.76
CA ARG A 289 19.26 3.32 16.65
C ARG A 289 19.89 2.22 15.80
N GLN A 290 19.28 1.03 15.77
CA GLN A 290 19.86 -0.10 15.03
C GLN A 290 19.63 0.05 13.53
N LYS A 291 18.46 0.56 13.15
CA LYS A 291 18.07 0.76 11.74
C LYS A 291 18.39 2.16 11.22
N ALA A 292 18.74 3.12 12.10
CA ALA A 292 18.87 4.55 11.81
C ALA A 292 17.61 5.12 11.12
N THR A 293 16.42 4.67 11.54
CA THR A 293 15.12 5.09 11.03
C THR A 293 14.29 5.79 12.10
N VAL A 294 13.31 6.56 11.66
CA VAL A 294 12.24 7.14 12.47
C VAL A 294 10.91 6.64 11.95
N GLU A 295 10.05 6.22 12.85
CA GLU A 295 8.69 5.83 12.50
C GLU A 295 7.84 7.05 12.18
N VAL A 296 7.15 7.01 11.05
CA VAL A 296 6.23 8.05 10.60
C VAL A 296 4.87 7.42 10.39
N ARG A 297 3.84 8.06 10.93
CA ARG A 297 2.43 7.67 10.74
C ARG A 297 1.78 8.59 9.72
N ALA A 298 1.18 8.01 8.70
CA ALA A 298 0.41 8.72 7.70
C ALA A 298 -1.03 8.21 7.66
N GLU A 299 -1.98 9.11 7.54
CA GLU A 299 -3.40 8.77 7.44
C GLU A 299 -3.88 8.84 6.00
N PHE A 300 -4.85 8.01 5.66
CA PHE A 300 -5.55 8.07 4.39
C PHE A 300 -6.57 9.21 4.40
N LEU A 301 -6.59 10.04 3.36
CA LEU A 301 -7.61 11.08 3.20
C LEU A 301 -8.94 10.53 2.67
N GLN A 302 -8.89 9.40 1.98
CA GLN A 302 -10.07 8.70 1.47
C GLN A 302 -10.01 7.24 1.91
N ARG A 303 -11.13 6.75 2.42
CA ARG A 303 -11.28 5.34 2.81
C ARG A 303 -11.59 4.48 1.59
N ASP A 304 -11.05 3.29 1.59
CA ASP A 304 -11.35 2.24 0.61
C ASP A 304 -11.51 0.92 1.37
N GLU A 305 -12.62 0.23 1.19
CA GLU A 305 -12.89 -1.06 1.87
C GLU A 305 -11.89 -2.16 1.54
N ARG A 306 -11.09 -1.97 0.48
CA ARG A 306 -10.02 -2.89 0.08
C ARG A 306 -8.75 -2.74 0.91
N ILE A 307 -8.65 -1.71 1.74
CA ILE A 307 -7.49 -1.49 2.60
C ILE A 307 -7.65 -2.36 3.83
N LEU A 308 -6.77 -3.33 3.99
CA LEU A 308 -6.75 -4.24 5.13
C LEU A 308 -5.53 -3.98 6.01
N PRO A 309 -5.64 -4.21 7.33
CA PRO A 309 -4.47 -4.21 8.22
C PRO A 309 -3.38 -5.16 7.72
N GLU A 310 -2.13 -4.87 8.06
CA GLU A 310 -0.92 -5.63 7.72
C GLU A 310 -0.58 -5.67 6.21
N MET A 311 -1.34 -4.97 5.34
CA MET A 311 -0.95 -4.82 3.94
C MET A 311 0.35 -4.01 3.81
N GLY A 312 1.28 -4.51 2.98
CA GLY A 312 2.48 -3.78 2.58
C GLY A 312 2.15 -2.54 1.78
N VAL A 313 2.87 -1.46 2.04
CA VAL A 313 2.68 -0.18 1.36
C VAL A 313 4.01 0.50 1.05
N ARG A 314 4.00 1.26 -0.02
CA ARG A 314 5.04 2.24 -0.34
C ARG A 314 4.46 3.64 -0.24
N VAL A 315 5.07 4.48 0.59
CA VAL A 315 4.68 5.88 0.76
C VAL A 315 5.70 6.78 0.09
N VAL A 316 5.22 7.70 -0.71
CA VAL A 316 6.03 8.74 -1.36
C VAL A 316 5.70 10.08 -0.70
N PHE A 317 6.69 10.68 -0.04
CA PHE A 317 6.57 11.98 0.57
C PHE A 317 6.74 13.05 -0.52
N VAL A 318 5.69 13.81 -0.77
CA VAL A 318 5.70 14.88 -1.79
C VAL A 318 6.30 16.12 -1.17
N GLY A 319 7.48 16.56 -1.64
CA GLY A 319 8.09 17.81 -1.16
C GLY A 319 7.24 19.03 -1.51
N GLU A 320 7.20 20.02 -0.62
CA GLU A 320 6.43 21.26 -0.79
C GLU A 320 6.68 21.99 -2.12
N SER A 321 7.88 21.81 -2.71
CA SER A 321 8.24 22.39 -4.02
C SER A 321 7.56 21.76 -5.23
N GLN A 322 6.95 20.57 -5.11
CA GLN A 322 6.44 19.84 -6.26
C GLN A 322 4.90 19.77 -6.32
N ALA A 323 4.21 20.08 -5.23
CA ALA A 323 2.75 20.09 -5.20
C ALA A 323 2.12 21.19 -6.08
N SER A 324 2.92 22.12 -6.60
CA SER A 324 2.46 23.29 -7.35
C SER A 324 3.05 23.42 -8.76
N GLN A 325 3.84 22.45 -9.25
CA GLN A 325 4.37 22.56 -10.62
C GLN A 325 3.33 22.09 -11.64
N PRO A 326 2.99 22.93 -12.63
CA PRO A 326 2.15 22.51 -13.73
C PRO A 326 2.83 21.36 -14.50
N PRO A 327 2.06 20.52 -15.19
CA PRO A 327 2.61 19.39 -15.94
C PRO A 327 3.63 19.89 -16.96
N ALA A 328 4.89 19.47 -16.80
CA ALA A 328 5.96 19.80 -17.72
C ALA A 328 6.04 18.80 -18.88
N VAL A 329 6.27 19.31 -20.08
CA VAL A 329 6.50 18.48 -21.28
C VAL A 329 8.00 18.22 -21.37
N MET A 330 8.41 16.95 -21.33
CA MET A 330 9.82 16.56 -21.37
C MET A 330 10.20 15.98 -22.73
N LEU A 331 11.22 16.57 -23.34
CA LEU A 331 11.77 16.19 -24.63
C LEU A 331 13.16 15.55 -24.47
N PRO A 332 13.46 14.39 -25.09
CA PRO A 332 14.83 13.89 -25.16
C PRO A 332 15.73 14.90 -25.90
N GLU A 333 16.91 15.20 -25.36
CA GLU A 333 17.83 16.19 -25.95
C GLU A 333 18.30 15.80 -27.36
N ARG A 334 18.31 14.50 -27.67
CA ARG A 334 18.57 13.92 -29.00
C ARG A 334 17.53 14.28 -30.05
N ALA A 335 16.38 14.82 -29.69
CA ALA A 335 15.35 15.26 -30.65
C ALA A 335 15.55 16.68 -31.14
N LEU A 336 16.50 17.42 -30.58
CA LEU A 336 16.80 18.79 -31.03
C LEU A 336 17.54 18.81 -32.37
N ILE A 337 17.14 19.69 -33.28
CA ILE A 337 17.76 19.85 -34.62
C ILE A 337 19.07 20.59 -34.42
N GLY A 338 20.21 19.91 -34.54
CA GLY A 338 21.54 20.54 -34.45
C GLY A 338 21.81 21.34 -33.17
N GLY A 339 21.02 21.11 -32.11
CA GLY A 339 21.10 21.87 -30.85
C GLY A 339 20.25 23.14 -30.83
N GLU A 340 19.56 23.48 -31.93
CA GLU A 340 18.61 24.59 -32.00
C GLU A 340 17.32 24.28 -31.21
N PRO A 341 16.57 25.28 -30.74
CA PRO A 341 15.29 25.09 -30.06
C PRO A 341 14.16 24.76 -31.07
N ALA A 342 14.36 23.72 -31.89
CA ALA A 342 13.41 23.22 -32.86
C ALA A 342 13.44 21.69 -32.93
N VAL A 343 12.33 21.08 -33.29
CA VAL A 343 12.15 19.64 -33.43
C VAL A 343 11.36 19.28 -34.68
N PHE A 344 11.53 18.05 -35.17
CA PHE A 344 10.65 17.48 -36.17
C PHE A 344 9.57 16.63 -35.50
N VAL A 345 8.32 17.05 -35.67
CA VAL A 345 7.14 16.30 -35.18
C VAL A 345 6.65 15.42 -36.33
N PHE A 346 6.43 14.13 -36.01
CA PHE A 346 5.92 13.16 -36.98
C PHE A 346 4.40 13.05 -36.89
N ASP A 347 3.71 13.19 -38.03
CA ASP A 347 2.24 13.15 -38.13
C ASP A 347 1.68 11.81 -38.64
N GLY A 348 2.55 10.81 -38.83
CA GLY A 348 2.20 9.48 -39.37
C GLY A 348 2.80 9.21 -40.75
N THR A 349 3.14 10.22 -41.50
CA THR A 349 3.74 10.11 -42.84
C THR A 349 4.84 11.14 -43.12
N HIS A 350 4.68 12.36 -42.66
CA HIS A 350 5.61 13.46 -42.89
C HIS A 350 6.13 14.01 -41.57
N VAL A 351 7.20 14.74 -41.64
CA VAL A 351 7.73 15.49 -40.50
C VAL A 351 7.46 16.98 -40.68
N ALA A 352 7.03 17.61 -39.60
CA ALA A 352 6.84 19.06 -39.56
C ALA A 352 7.85 19.68 -38.59
N ARG A 353 8.62 20.66 -39.06
CA ARG A 353 9.52 21.44 -38.19
C ARG A 353 8.68 22.33 -37.28
N ARG A 354 8.94 22.25 -35.98
CA ARG A 354 8.27 23.08 -34.99
C ARG A 354 9.29 23.73 -34.08
N ASP A 355 9.23 25.05 -33.98
CA ASP A 355 10.03 25.80 -33.01
C ASP A 355 9.44 25.64 -31.61
N ILE A 356 10.30 25.48 -30.63
CA ILE A 356 9.93 25.22 -29.25
C ILE A 356 10.65 26.19 -28.30
N LYS A 357 10.05 26.48 -27.15
CA LYS A 357 10.75 27.17 -26.08
C LYS A 357 11.23 26.16 -25.04
N LEU A 358 12.54 26.13 -24.82
CA LEU A 358 13.18 25.22 -23.87
C LEU A 358 13.24 25.84 -22.49
N GLY A 359 12.95 25.03 -21.48
CA GLY A 359 13.12 25.31 -20.07
C GLY A 359 14.39 24.69 -19.48
N GLU A 360 14.34 24.31 -18.21
CA GLU A 360 15.48 23.74 -17.50
C GLU A 360 15.87 22.35 -18.02
N ARG A 361 17.17 22.03 -17.84
CA ARG A 361 17.75 20.73 -18.21
C ARG A 361 17.59 19.76 -17.04
N ALA A 362 16.90 18.66 -17.25
CA ALA A 362 16.80 17.59 -16.27
C ALA A 362 18.06 16.70 -16.26
N SER A 363 18.39 16.14 -15.10
CA SER A 363 19.54 15.25 -14.90
C SER A 363 19.48 13.94 -15.70
N SER A 364 18.33 13.62 -16.32
CA SER A 364 18.08 12.41 -17.11
C SER A 364 18.38 12.55 -18.61
N GLY A 365 19.08 13.62 -19.07
CA GLY A 365 19.33 13.89 -20.50
C GLY A 365 18.08 14.33 -21.27
N ARG A 366 17.08 14.86 -20.57
CA ARG A 366 15.85 15.45 -21.12
C ARG A 366 15.81 16.93 -20.84
N ARG A 367 15.07 17.65 -21.67
CA ARG A 367 14.85 19.09 -21.53
C ARG A 367 13.37 19.39 -21.41
N GLU A 368 13.04 20.32 -20.53
CA GLU A 368 11.70 20.83 -20.41
C GLU A 368 11.34 21.68 -21.62
N VAL A 369 10.11 21.53 -22.10
CA VAL A 369 9.54 22.36 -23.19
C VAL A 369 8.40 23.19 -22.59
N LEU A 370 8.58 24.50 -22.62
CA LEU A 370 7.61 25.45 -22.09
C LEU A 370 6.48 25.75 -23.08
N GLU A 371 6.81 25.85 -24.39
CA GLU A 371 5.86 26.13 -25.49
C GLU A 371 6.25 25.35 -26.74
N GLY A 372 5.27 24.97 -27.57
CA GLY A 372 5.47 24.36 -28.87
C GLY A 372 5.12 22.89 -28.97
N LEU A 373 5.03 22.14 -27.85
CA LEU A 373 4.62 20.73 -27.82
C LEU A 373 3.54 20.51 -26.76
N THR A 374 2.63 19.57 -27.03
CA THR A 374 1.50 19.27 -26.12
C THR A 374 1.65 17.98 -25.33
N GLY A 375 2.71 17.21 -25.55
CA GLY A 375 2.93 15.90 -24.91
C GLY A 375 2.12 14.76 -25.55
N GLY A 376 2.78 13.62 -25.75
CA GLY A 376 2.24 12.47 -26.47
C GLY A 376 2.59 12.46 -27.97
N GLU A 377 3.08 13.57 -28.51
CA GLU A 377 3.52 13.69 -29.89
C GLU A 377 4.79 12.85 -30.15
N LEU A 378 4.91 12.35 -31.40
CA LEU A 378 6.10 11.61 -31.83
C LEU A 378 7.07 12.62 -32.45
N VAL A 379 8.32 12.58 -32.04
CA VAL A 379 9.41 13.45 -32.55
C VAL A 379 10.55 12.60 -33.08
N VAL A 380 11.26 13.12 -34.06
CA VAL A 380 12.42 12.45 -34.65
C VAL A 380 13.61 12.58 -33.70
N LEU A 381 14.25 11.45 -33.36
CA LEU A 381 15.48 11.39 -32.58
C LEU A 381 16.68 11.45 -33.53
N ASP A 382 17.72 12.19 -33.15
CA ASP A 382 18.95 12.38 -33.93
C ASP A 382 18.64 12.72 -35.41
N PRO A 383 17.90 13.82 -35.68
CA PRO A 383 17.46 14.13 -37.03
C PRO A 383 18.68 14.33 -37.97
N PRO A 384 18.73 13.61 -39.10
CA PRO A 384 19.82 13.79 -40.05
C PRO A 384 19.80 15.20 -40.65
N ALA A 385 20.97 15.76 -40.93
CA ALA A 385 21.11 17.12 -41.44
C ALA A 385 20.42 17.34 -42.82
N SER A 386 20.09 16.28 -43.53
CA SER A 386 19.37 16.28 -44.78
C SER A 386 17.85 16.34 -44.66
N LEU A 387 17.31 16.21 -43.45
CA LEU A 387 15.86 16.20 -43.22
C LEU A 387 15.30 17.61 -43.23
N SER A 388 14.27 17.81 -44.04
CA SER A 388 13.62 19.09 -44.22
C SER A 388 12.14 19.04 -43.82
N ASP A 389 11.57 20.22 -43.61
CA ASP A 389 10.15 20.37 -43.32
C ASP A 389 9.28 19.81 -44.45
N GLY A 390 8.33 18.93 -44.10
CA GLY A 390 7.44 18.27 -45.05
C GLY A 390 7.99 16.98 -45.69
N ASP A 391 9.20 16.52 -45.32
CA ASP A 391 9.76 15.29 -45.86
C ASP A 391 8.97 14.05 -45.40
N GLU A 392 8.84 13.08 -46.34
CA GLU A 392 8.23 11.77 -46.04
C GLU A 392 9.26 10.87 -45.39
N VAL A 393 8.95 10.37 -44.19
CA VAL A 393 9.84 9.51 -43.39
C VAL A 393 9.20 8.16 -43.07
N LYS A 394 10.03 7.19 -42.76
CA LYS A 394 9.62 5.89 -42.31
C LYS A 394 10.25 5.60 -40.93
N GLU A 395 9.46 5.07 -40.02
CA GLU A 395 9.96 4.63 -38.73
C GLU A 395 11.00 3.51 -38.92
N ARG A 396 12.13 3.67 -38.27
CA ARG A 396 13.19 2.66 -38.21
C ARG A 396 12.87 1.72 -37.02
N GLU A 397 12.52 0.48 -37.33
CA GLU A 397 12.35 -0.52 -36.25
C GLU A 397 13.65 -0.61 -35.45
N ALA A 398 13.50 -0.41 -34.14
CA ALA A 398 14.59 -0.59 -33.19
C ALA A 398 15.00 -2.09 -33.17
N LYS A 399 16.29 -2.33 -33.34
CA LYS A 399 16.88 -3.67 -33.34
C LYS A 399 17.28 -4.06 -31.91
#